data_28941934dc7f3104d98b1b70482b0017
#
_entry.id   28941934dc7f3104d98b1b70482b0017
#
_cell.length_a   1.000
_cell.length_b   1.000
_cell.length_c   1.000
_cell.angle_alpha   90.00
_cell.angle_beta   90.00
_cell.angle_gamma   90.00
#
_symmetry.space_group_name_H-M   'P 1'
#
loop_
_entity.id
_entity.type
_entity.pdbx_description
1 polymer ?
#
loop_
_entity_poly.entity_id
_entity_poly.type
_entity_poly.pdbx_seq_one_letter_code
_entity_poly.pdbx_strand_id
1 'polypeptide(L)' 'MRAFTVEKLVSSWIIRKDHDIIGVASSFGELIDILEDLK' A
#
# COMPACT_ATOMS: atom_id res chain seq x y z
N MET A 1 1.17 15.12 9.29
CA MET A 1 1.39 13.70 9.56
C MET A 1 0.65 12.86 8.52
N ARG A 2 1.30 11.84 8.04
CA ARG A 2 0.69 10.96 7.04
C ARG A 2 0.17 9.70 7.70
N ALA A 3 -1.00 9.29 7.28
CA ALA A 3 -1.60 8.07 7.78
C ALA A 3 -1.92 7.17 6.60
N PHE A 4 -1.19 6.08 6.49
CA PHE A 4 -1.43 5.09 5.45
C PHE A 4 -1.99 3.84 6.09
N THR A 5 -2.89 3.20 5.37
CA THR A 5 -3.43 1.91 5.79
C THR A 5 -3.07 0.89 4.72
N VAL A 6 -2.54 -0.25 5.17
CA VAL A 6 -2.22 -1.35 4.26
C VAL A 6 -3.18 -2.48 4.56
N GLU A 7 -3.91 -2.91 3.55
CA GLU A 7 -4.92 -3.94 3.70
C GLU A 7 -4.52 -5.14 2.85
N LYS A 8 -4.48 -6.31 3.47
CA LYS A 8 -4.10 -7.52 2.74
C LYS A 8 -5.34 -8.19 2.18
N LEU A 9 -5.30 -8.47 0.90
CA LEU A 9 -6.32 -9.26 0.23
C LEU A 9 -5.81 -10.68 0.03
N VAL A 10 -6.55 -11.48 -0.73
CA VAL A 10 -6.20 -12.88 -0.94
C VAL A 10 -4.83 -13.00 -1.58
N SER A 11 -4.55 -12.22 -2.59
CA SER A 11 -3.30 -12.33 -3.31
C SER A 11 -2.65 -10.98 -3.59
N SER A 12 -3.05 -9.95 -2.85
CA SER A 12 -2.48 -8.63 -3.09
C SER A 12 -2.62 -7.77 -1.84
N TRP A 13 -2.03 -6.58 -1.90
CA TRP A 13 -2.12 -5.60 -0.83
C TRP A 13 -2.60 -4.29 -1.42
N ILE A 14 -3.45 -3.60 -0.68
CA ILE A 14 -3.94 -2.30 -1.09
C ILE A 14 -3.43 -1.27 -0.09
N ILE A 15 -2.82 -0.21 -0.62
CA ILE A 15 -2.34 0.89 0.20
C ILE A 15 -3.31 2.04 0.05
N ARG A 16 -3.86 2.48 1.17
CA ARG A 16 -4.80 3.59 1.20
C ARG A 16 -4.23 4.76 1.96
N LYS A 17 -4.60 5.93 1.50
CA LYS A 17 -4.34 7.15 2.25
C LYS A 17 -5.66 7.85 2.41
N ASP A 18 -6.12 7.98 3.67
CA ASP A 18 -7.45 8.50 3.97
C ASP A 18 -8.49 7.61 3.30
N HIS A 19 -9.19 8.14 2.31
CA HIS A 19 -10.22 7.37 1.61
C HIS A 19 -9.78 6.96 0.21
N ASP A 20 -8.56 7.27 -0.17
CA ASP A 20 -8.10 7.04 -1.54
C ASP A 20 -7.18 5.83 -1.59
N ILE A 21 -7.35 5.01 -2.62
CA ILE A 21 -6.41 3.94 -2.89
C ILE A 21 -5.28 4.55 -3.72
N ILE A 22 -4.08 4.54 -3.15
CA ILE A 22 -2.93 5.17 -3.79
C ILE A 22 -1.96 4.15 -4.36
N GLY A 23 -2.17 2.87 -4.07
CA GLY A 23 -1.32 1.85 -4.64
C GLY A 23 -1.87 0.47 -4.42
N VAL A 24 -1.50 -0.43 -5.32
CA VAL A 24 -1.86 -1.84 -5.22
C VAL A 24 -0.61 -2.64 -5.50
N ALA A 25 -0.31 -3.58 -4.62
CA ALA A 25 0.87 -4.43 -4.77
C ALA A 25 0.42 -5.87 -4.91
N SER A 26 1.03 -6.59 -5.84
CA SER A 26 0.71 -7.99 -6.04
C SER A 26 1.72 -8.90 -5.35
N SER A 27 2.73 -8.35 -4.72
CA SER A 27 3.70 -9.14 -3.95
C SER A 27 4.23 -8.30 -2.82
N PHE A 28 4.83 -8.97 -1.85
CA PHE A 28 5.37 -8.26 -0.69
C PHE A 28 6.50 -7.32 -1.09
N GLY A 29 7.31 -7.76 -2.07
CA GLY A 29 8.38 -6.88 -2.55
C GLY A 29 7.86 -5.62 -3.17
N GLU A 30 6.80 -5.72 -3.96
CA GLU A 30 6.17 -4.54 -4.53
C GLU A 30 5.59 -3.64 -3.45
N LEU A 31 5.02 -4.23 -2.42
CA LEU A 31 4.48 -3.46 -1.32
C LEU A 31 5.56 -2.61 -0.67
N ILE A 32 6.72 -3.21 -0.42
CA ILE A 32 7.81 -2.49 0.20
C ILE A 32 8.30 -1.36 -0.70
N ASP A 33 8.39 -1.62 -2.01
CA ASP A 33 8.80 -0.59 -2.96
C ASP A 33 7.85 0.61 -2.92
N ILE A 34 6.57 0.33 -2.89
CA ILE A 34 5.58 1.41 -2.87
C ILE A 34 5.70 2.21 -1.59
N LEU A 35 5.87 1.52 -0.46
CA LEU A 35 5.96 2.20 0.82
C LEU A 35 7.22 3.07 0.90
N GLU A 36 8.30 2.62 0.31
CA GLU A 36 9.52 3.41 0.29
C GLU A 36 9.36 4.67 -0.55
N ASP A 37 8.60 4.55 -1.63
CA ASP A 37 8.35 5.68 -2.49
C ASP A 37 7.51 6.75 -1.78
N LEU A 38 6.71 6.34 -0.83
CA LEU A 38 5.79 7.23 -0.15
C LEU A 38 6.41 7.94 1.05
N LYS A 39 7.61 7.60 1.41
CA LYS A 39 8.27 8.23 2.56
C LYS A 39 8.50 9.72 2.40
#